data_5be4cb8e50de54ea2e06dfb76d543859
#
_entry.id   5be4cb8e50de54ea2e06dfb76d543859
#
_cell.length_a   1.000
_cell.length_b   1.000
_cell.length_c   1.000
_cell.angle_alpha   90.00
_cell.angle_beta   90.00
_cell.angle_gamma   90.00
#
_symmetry.space_group_name_H-M   'P 1'
#
loop_
_entity.id
_entity.type
_entity.pdbx_description
1 polymer ?
#
loop_
_entity_poly.entity_id
_entity_poly.type
_entity_poly.pdbx_seq_one_letter_code
_entity_poly.pdbx_strand_id
1 'polypeptide(L)'
;MRTNSVALVIVGLVAAFLIYSAAYTLDETEQAVVTQFGKVVGSTKLEPGLYFKIPFIQKVSFFPKNLQEWDGDPGQIPTLDKTYIWVDAFARWKIVDPVKFFQTVGNMLGAMSRLDDIIDPAVRNFITSYHLIETVRKSNRELEMELDISGTKIEMDEIVTQKKDQRADYSIKVGREKITQGILKQAQPKLDKFGIELVDVKIKRINYVEDVRDSVYSRMIAEREQIAEKFRSEGRGEASEILGEKDKDLKRITSQAYRTAQEIKGDADAKATRIYAEAYGLDPEFYSFTKTLEIYAESLDEGSDVILSTDSEFFKYLKGYDRP
;
A
#
# COMPACT_ATOMS: atom_id res chain seq x y z
N MET A 1 -33.28 -76.34 -49.29
CA MET A 1 -32.94 -74.93 -49.69
C MET A 1 -33.12 -73.90 -48.58
N ARG A 2 -33.98 -74.05 -47.56
CA ARG A 2 -34.20 -73.09 -46.49
C ARG A 2 -33.06 -72.97 -45.47
N THR A 3 -32.29 -74.00 -45.18
CA THR A 3 -31.17 -74.02 -44.24
C THR A 3 -29.98 -73.14 -44.67
N ASN A 4 -29.67 -73.12 -46.00
CA ASN A 4 -28.58 -72.33 -46.53
C ASN A 4 -28.87 -70.81 -46.49
N SER A 5 -30.14 -70.40 -46.65
CA SER A 5 -30.55 -69.00 -46.56
C SER A 5 -30.49 -68.47 -45.12
N VAL A 6 -30.85 -69.27 -44.13
CA VAL A 6 -30.74 -68.92 -42.72
C VAL A 6 -29.25 -68.80 -42.30
N ALA A 7 -28.43 -69.70 -42.69
CA ALA A 7 -26.97 -69.63 -42.43
C ALA A 7 -26.32 -68.41 -43.08
N LEU A 8 -26.73 -67.98 -44.26
CA LEU A 8 -26.22 -66.78 -44.93
C LEU A 8 -26.64 -65.48 -44.23
N VAL A 9 -27.87 -65.45 -43.73
CA VAL A 9 -28.37 -64.33 -42.89
C VAL A 9 -27.58 -64.22 -41.58
N ILE A 10 -27.35 -65.36 -40.90
CA ILE A 10 -26.55 -65.38 -39.66
C ILE A 10 -25.11 -64.92 -39.92
N VAL A 11 -24.46 -65.39 -40.97
CA VAL A 11 -23.12 -64.93 -41.34
C VAL A 11 -23.10 -63.45 -41.68
N GLY A 12 -24.09 -62.93 -42.38
CA GLY A 12 -24.24 -61.50 -42.66
C GLY A 12 -24.42 -60.67 -41.38
N LEU A 13 -25.22 -61.13 -40.43
CA LEU A 13 -25.40 -60.45 -39.12
C LEU A 13 -24.08 -60.46 -38.32
N VAL A 14 -23.39 -61.61 -38.28
CA VAL A 14 -22.08 -61.71 -37.58
C VAL A 14 -21.03 -60.80 -38.26
N ALA A 15 -20.99 -60.78 -39.59
CA ALA A 15 -20.07 -59.86 -40.31
C ALA A 15 -20.42 -58.39 -40.04
N ALA A 16 -21.69 -58.01 -40.07
CA ALA A 16 -22.14 -56.65 -39.73
C ALA A 16 -21.81 -56.27 -38.26
N PHE A 17 -21.99 -57.21 -37.33
CA PHE A 17 -21.61 -57.02 -35.92
C PHE A 17 -20.11 -56.87 -35.76
N LEU A 18 -19.29 -57.63 -36.45
CA LEU A 18 -17.83 -57.50 -36.41
C LEU A 18 -17.37 -56.18 -36.98
N ILE A 19 -17.93 -55.73 -38.10
CA ILE A 19 -17.60 -54.42 -38.71
C ILE A 19 -17.98 -53.26 -37.74
N TYR A 20 -19.17 -53.33 -37.13
CA TYR A 20 -19.62 -52.35 -36.17
C TYR A 20 -18.70 -52.31 -34.94
N SER A 21 -18.31 -53.46 -34.40
CA SER A 21 -17.42 -53.58 -33.22
C SER A 21 -15.96 -53.22 -33.53
N ALA A 22 -15.54 -53.24 -34.83
CA ALA A 22 -14.23 -52.87 -35.26
C ALA A 22 -14.05 -51.34 -35.41
N ALA A 23 -15.15 -50.62 -35.70
CA ALA A 23 -15.10 -49.19 -35.92
C ALA A 23 -15.10 -48.42 -34.58
N TYR A 24 -14.29 -47.34 -34.51
CA TYR A 24 -14.34 -46.36 -33.44
C TYR A 24 -14.08 -44.95 -33.99
N THR A 25 -14.68 -43.96 -33.38
CA THR A 25 -14.53 -42.55 -33.75
C THR A 25 -13.59 -41.86 -32.77
N LEU A 26 -12.76 -40.99 -33.28
CA LEU A 26 -11.87 -40.13 -32.51
C LEU A 26 -12.32 -38.69 -32.67
N ASP A 27 -12.57 -38.00 -31.54
CA ASP A 27 -12.91 -36.61 -31.51
C ASP A 27 -11.67 -35.72 -31.64
N GLU A 28 -11.83 -34.46 -32.05
CA GLU A 28 -10.74 -33.48 -32.14
C GLU A 28 -10.08 -33.19 -30.79
N THR A 29 -10.83 -33.32 -29.70
CA THR A 29 -10.40 -33.07 -28.33
C THR A 29 -9.62 -34.23 -27.71
N GLU A 30 -9.58 -35.38 -28.39
CA GLU A 30 -8.99 -36.62 -27.90
C GLU A 30 -7.86 -37.12 -28.78
N GLN A 31 -7.05 -37.98 -28.21
CA GLN A 31 -6.02 -38.76 -28.87
C GLN A 31 -6.09 -40.22 -28.41
N ALA A 32 -5.80 -41.11 -29.31
CA ALA A 32 -6.01 -42.54 -29.05
C ALA A 32 -4.74 -43.37 -29.18
N VAL A 33 -4.58 -44.30 -28.23
CA VAL A 33 -3.53 -45.32 -28.26
C VAL A 33 -4.21 -46.69 -28.37
N VAL A 34 -3.81 -47.46 -29.40
CA VAL A 34 -4.30 -48.80 -29.60
C VAL A 34 -3.34 -49.81 -28.99
N THR A 35 -3.85 -50.69 -28.19
CA THR A 35 -3.09 -51.76 -27.53
C THR A 35 -3.58 -53.12 -27.89
N GLN A 36 -2.67 -54.10 -28.07
CA GLN A 36 -2.95 -55.49 -28.32
C GLN A 36 -2.24 -56.36 -27.27
N PHE A 37 -3.03 -57.07 -26.45
CA PHE A 37 -2.49 -57.85 -25.32
C PHE A 37 -1.54 -57.03 -24.41
N GLY A 38 -1.89 -55.73 -24.18
CA GLY A 38 -1.09 -54.81 -23.35
C GLY A 38 0.08 -54.12 -24.08
N LYS A 39 0.45 -54.55 -25.27
CA LYS A 39 1.50 -53.90 -26.08
C LYS A 39 0.87 -52.83 -26.98
N VAL A 40 1.48 -51.65 -27.03
CA VAL A 40 1.08 -50.59 -27.97
C VAL A 40 1.37 -51.08 -29.42
N VAL A 41 0.37 -50.96 -30.29
CA VAL A 41 0.43 -51.38 -31.69
C VAL A 41 0.01 -50.25 -32.62
N GLY A 42 0.81 -49.99 -33.62
CA GLY A 42 0.56 -48.93 -34.60
C GLY A 42 1.01 -47.54 -34.10
N SER A 43 0.75 -46.51 -34.90
CA SER A 43 1.01 -45.12 -34.59
C SER A 43 -0.12 -44.53 -33.75
N THR A 44 0.20 -43.59 -32.86
CA THR A 44 -0.79 -42.77 -32.18
C THR A 44 -1.75 -42.11 -33.17
N LYS A 45 -3.03 -42.15 -32.88
CA LYS A 45 -4.05 -41.43 -33.64
C LYS A 45 -4.28 -40.07 -33.01
N LEU A 46 -3.88 -39.02 -33.72
CA LEU A 46 -3.95 -37.63 -33.34
C LEU A 46 -5.01 -36.83 -34.10
N GLU A 47 -5.36 -37.31 -35.30
CA GLU A 47 -6.34 -36.65 -36.17
C GLU A 47 -7.74 -37.23 -35.93
N PRO A 48 -8.77 -36.36 -35.91
CA PRO A 48 -10.15 -36.81 -35.75
C PRO A 48 -10.59 -37.63 -36.95
N GLY A 49 -11.44 -38.61 -36.71
CA GLY A 49 -11.94 -39.44 -37.79
C GLY A 49 -12.44 -40.80 -37.36
N LEU A 50 -12.76 -41.63 -38.39
CA LEU A 50 -13.19 -42.98 -38.21
C LEU A 50 -11.99 -43.93 -38.40
N TYR A 51 -11.73 -44.73 -37.40
CA TYR A 51 -10.65 -45.70 -37.36
C TYR A 51 -11.18 -47.11 -37.10
N PHE A 52 -10.36 -48.11 -37.43
CA PHE A 52 -10.71 -49.51 -37.24
C PHE A 52 -9.71 -50.20 -36.30
N LYS A 53 -10.22 -51.05 -35.43
CA LYS A 53 -9.47 -51.94 -34.55
C LYS A 53 -9.89 -53.40 -34.76
N ILE A 54 -9.05 -54.34 -34.39
CA ILE A 54 -9.41 -55.76 -34.38
C ILE A 54 -10.27 -56.00 -33.13
N PRO A 55 -11.57 -56.29 -33.29
CA PRO A 55 -12.46 -56.52 -32.18
C PRO A 55 -11.97 -57.67 -31.30
N PHE A 56 -12.25 -57.62 -30.02
CA PHE A 56 -11.85 -58.57 -28.95
C PHE A 56 -10.35 -58.67 -28.66
N ILE A 57 -9.46 -58.31 -29.59
CA ILE A 57 -7.99 -58.41 -29.47
C ILE A 57 -7.36 -57.05 -29.13
N GLN A 58 -7.87 -55.99 -29.76
CA GLN A 58 -7.33 -54.65 -29.60
C GLN A 58 -8.22 -53.79 -28.71
N LYS A 59 -7.58 -53.05 -27.76
CA LYS A 59 -8.24 -52.09 -26.90
C LYS A 59 -7.74 -50.69 -27.29
N VAL A 60 -8.68 -49.73 -27.34
CA VAL A 60 -8.35 -48.32 -27.59
C VAL A 60 -8.47 -47.59 -26.26
N SER A 61 -7.45 -46.81 -25.92
CA SER A 61 -7.45 -45.89 -24.76
C SER A 61 -7.41 -44.47 -25.30
N PHE A 62 -8.39 -43.67 -24.84
CA PHE A 62 -8.52 -42.26 -25.21
C PHE A 62 -7.91 -41.38 -24.13
N PHE A 63 -7.21 -40.34 -24.56
CA PHE A 63 -6.59 -39.35 -23.70
C PHE A 63 -6.94 -37.96 -24.20
N PRO A 64 -7.14 -36.97 -23.31
CA PRO A 64 -7.39 -35.59 -23.73
C PRO A 64 -6.19 -35.01 -24.45
N LYS A 65 -6.45 -34.31 -25.58
CA LYS A 65 -5.47 -33.56 -26.36
C LYS A 65 -5.40 -32.10 -25.93
N ASN A 66 -6.48 -31.58 -25.35
CA ASN A 66 -6.60 -30.23 -24.87
C ASN A 66 -5.80 -30.03 -23.58
N LEU A 67 -5.61 -28.73 -23.25
CA LEU A 67 -4.96 -28.33 -22.00
C LEU A 67 -5.72 -28.83 -20.79
N GLN A 68 -5.00 -29.45 -19.89
CA GLN A 68 -5.48 -29.89 -18.59
C GLN A 68 -4.96 -28.97 -17.50
N GLU A 69 -5.71 -28.84 -16.42
CA GLU A 69 -5.26 -28.14 -15.22
C GLU A 69 -4.69 -29.12 -14.19
N TRP A 70 -3.72 -28.66 -13.46
CA TRP A 70 -3.25 -29.25 -12.23
C TRP A 70 -3.39 -28.19 -11.15
N ASP A 71 -4.13 -28.46 -10.07
CA ASP A 71 -4.33 -27.60 -8.92
C ASP A 71 -3.65 -28.30 -7.73
N GLY A 72 -2.52 -27.75 -7.28
CA GLY A 72 -1.74 -28.32 -6.19
C GLY A 72 -2.41 -28.06 -4.84
N ASP A 73 -2.18 -28.92 -3.88
CA ASP A 73 -2.66 -28.72 -2.52
C ASP A 73 -1.91 -27.54 -1.86
N PRO A 74 -2.62 -26.59 -1.23
CA PRO A 74 -1.97 -25.50 -0.53
C PRO A 74 -1.00 -26.01 0.53
N GLY A 75 0.27 -25.65 0.40
CA GLY A 75 1.32 -26.10 1.29
C GLY A 75 1.96 -24.97 2.11
N GLN A 76 2.34 -25.28 3.34
CA GLN A 76 3.13 -24.38 4.17
C GLN A 76 4.60 -24.47 3.78
N ILE A 77 5.20 -23.35 3.37
CA ILE A 77 6.58 -23.27 2.89
C ILE A 77 7.30 -22.12 3.60
N PRO A 78 8.51 -22.35 4.15
CA PRO A 78 9.36 -21.26 4.65
C PRO A 78 10.00 -20.54 3.47
N THR A 79 10.09 -19.22 3.55
CA THR A 79 10.87 -18.40 2.63
C THR A 79 12.33 -18.27 3.09
N LEU A 80 13.19 -17.66 2.28
CA LEU A 80 14.57 -17.33 2.68
C LEU A 80 14.61 -16.44 3.94
N ASP A 81 13.59 -15.60 4.14
CA ASP A 81 13.38 -14.75 5.32
C ASP A 81 12.97 -15.54 6.58
N LYS A 82 12.90 -16.87 6.51
CA LYS A 82 12.39 -17.74 7.57
C LYS A 82 10.94 -17.47 7.97
N THR A 83 10.19 -16.81 7.10
CA THR A 83 8.75 -16.56 7.28
C THR A 83 7.97 -17.69 6.64
N TYR A 84 7.09 -18.33 7.40
CA TYR A 84 6.21 -19.36 6.88
C TYR A 84 5.01 -18.76 6.17
N ILE A 85 4.78 -19.25 4.93
CA ILE A 85 3.67 -18.82 4.10
C ILE A 85 2.90 -20.03 3.57
N TRP A 86 1.59 -19.88 3.40
CA TRP A 86 0.77 -20.77 2.62
C TRP A 86 0.88 -20.39 1.14
N VAL A 87 1.28 -21.35 0.34
CA VAL A 87 1.41 -21.19 -1.11
C VAL A 87 0.45 -22.14 -1.81
N ASP A 88 -0.33 -21.58 -2.70
CA ASP A 88 -1.27 -22.27 -3.57
C ASP A 88 -0.80 -22.06 -5.01
N ALA A 89 -0.50 -23.14 -5.72
CA ALA A 89 0.03 -23.11 -7.07
C ALA A 89 -0.84 -23.94 -8.02
N PHE A 90 -0.94 -23.50 -9.25
CA PHE A 90 -1.59 -24.27 -10.31
C PHE A 90 -0.70 -24.30 -11.56
N ALA A 91 -0.93 -25.30 -12.37
CA ALA A 91 -0.22 -25.46 -13.64
C ALA A 91 -1.17 -25.90 -14.75
N ARG A 92 -0.81 -25.54 -15.98
CA ARG A 92 -1.47 -26.05 -17.17
C ARG A 92 -0.52 -26.97 -17.91
N TRP A 93 -1.04 -28.10 -18.31
CA TRP A 93 -0.26 -29.15 -18.93
C TRP A 93 -1.05 -29.83 -20.04
N LYS A 94 -0.37 -30.57 -20.86
CA LYS A 94 -0.98 -31.40 -21.94
C LYS A 94 -0.16 -32.66 -22.18
N ILE A 95 -0.80 -33.66 -22.76
CA ILE A 95 -0.18 -34.90 -23.18
C ILE A 95 0.35 -34.70 -24.60
N VAL A 96 1.67 -34.75 -24.79
CA VAL A 96 2.32 -34.61 -26.09
C VAL A 96 2.65 -35.99 -26.70
N ASP A 97 3.07 -36.93 -25.86
CA ASP A 97 3.35 -38.30 -26.29
C ASP A 97 2.45 -39.27 -25.53
N PRO A 98 1.27 -39.59 -26.10
CA PRO A 98 0.30 -40.49 -25.45
C PRO A 98 0.80 -41.93 -25.34
N VAL A 99 1.79 -42.37 -26.13
CA VAL A 99 2.39 -43.70 -25.99
C VAL A 99 3.24 -43.75 -24.72
N LYS A 100 4.15 -42.79 -24.53
CA LYS A 100 4.91 -42.69 -23.29
C LYS A 100 4.01 -42.52 -22.07
N PHE A 101 3.00 -41.65 -22.21
CA PHE A 101 2.02 -41.43 -21.15
C PHE A 101 1.31 -42.72 -20.75
N PHE A 102 0.82 -43.49 -21.71
CA PHE A 102 0.18 -44.77 -21.45
C PHE A 102 1.14 -45.79 -20.80
N GLN A 103 2.37 -45.86 -21.26
CA GLN A 103 3.36 -46.83 -20.76
C GLN A 103 3.87 -46.52 -19.36
N THR A 104 3.96 -45.22 -18.98
CA THR A 104 4.60 -44.78 -17.74
C THR A 104 3.62 -44.36 -16.68
N VAL A 105 2.49 -43.77 -17.06
CA VAL A 105 1.47 -43.20 -16.20
C VAL A 105 0.16 -43.99 -16.21
N GLY A 106 -0.29 -44.35 -17.40
CA GLY A 106 -1.43 -45.21 -17.64
C GLY A 106 -2.78 -44.51 -17.63
N ASN A 107 -3.04 -43.57 -16.76
CA ASN A 107 -4.32 -42.89 -16.64
C ASN A 107 -4.17 -41.46 -16.06
N MET A 108 -5.25 -40.66 -16.06
CA MET A 108 -5.25 -39.27 -15.56
C MET A 108 -4.97 -39.17 -14.07
N LEU A 109 -5.46 -40.10 -13.26
CA LEU A 109 -5.18 -40.10 -11.82
C LEU A 109 -3.69 -40.30 -11.51
N GLY A 110 -3.06 -41.23 -12.25
CA GLY A 110 -1.61 -41.42 -12.18
C GLY A 110 -0.84 -40.19 -12.65
N ALA A 111 -1.38 -39.44 -13.64
CA ALA A 111 -0.77 -38.17 -14.08
C ALA A 111 -0.78 -37.12 -12.98
N MET A 112 -1.91 -36.92 -12.31
CA MET A 112 -2.01 -35.98 -11.19
C MET A 112 -0.98 -36.31 -10.10
N SER A 113 -0.88 -37.58 -9.68
CA SER A 113 0.11 -37.98 -8.69
C SER A 113 1.57 -37.70 -9.14
N ARG A 114 1.87 -37.89 -10.43
CA ARG A 114 3.23 -37.55 -10.96
C ARG A 114 3.48 -36.06 -11.03
N LEU A 115 2.45 -35.28 -11.33
CA LEU A 115 2.54 -33.81 -11.31
C LEU A 115 2.77 -33.32 -9.88
N ASP A 116 2.05 -33.87 -8.89
CA ASP A 116 2.26 -33.58 -7.45
C ASP A 116 3.71 -33.88 -7.04
N ASP A 117 4.20 -35.08 -7.37
CA ASP A 117 5.55 -35.54 -7.03
C ASP A 117 6.68 -34.67 -7.65
N ILE A 118 6.40 -33.94 -8.73
CA ILE A 118 7.40 -33.17 -9.47
C ILE A 118 7.25 -31.68 -9.28
N ILE A 119 6.01 -31.14 -9.31
CA ILE A 119 5.76 -29.70 -9.26
C ILE A 119 5.87 -29.18 -7.82
N ASP A 120 5.28 -29.87 -6.84
CA ASP A 120 5.32 -29.41 -5.46
C ASP A 120 6.75 -29.25 -4.90
N PRO A 121 7.67 -30.22 -5.07
CA PRO A 121 9.06 -30.01 -4.65
C PRO A 121 9.76 -28.88 -5.43
N ALA A 122 9.44 -28.70 -6.70
CA ALA A 122 10.01 -27.60 -7.48
C ALA A 122 9.51 -26.23 -6.96
N VAL A 123 8.22 -26.09 -6.69
CA VAL A 123 7.63 -24.90 -6.06
C VAL A 123 8.28 -24.62 -4.71
N ARG A 124 8.37 -25.64 -3.85
CA ARG A 124 8.99 -25.55 -2.53
C ARG A 124 10.44 -25.08 -2.62
N ASN A 125 11.25 -25.67 -3.49
CA ASN A 125 12.66 -25.33 -3.64
C ASN A 125 12.85 -23.88 -4.08
N PHE A 126 12.08 -23.42 -5.05
CA PHE A 126 12.19 -22.04 -5.51
C PHE A 126 11.73 -21.05 -4.43
N ILE A 127 10.60 -21.28 -3.79
CA ILE A 127 10.08 -20.37 -2.76
C ILE A 127 11.04 -20.27 -1.57
N THR A 128 11.60 -21.40 -1.12
CA THR A 128 12.57 -21.42 -0.01
C THR A 128 13.88 -20.70 -0.36
N SER A 129 14.25 -20.64 -1.64
CA SER A 129 15.50 -20.03 -2.11
C SER A 129 15.41 -18.51 -2.30
N TYR A 130 14.22 -17.91 -2.21
CA TYR A 130 14.01 -16.49 -2.44
C TYR A 130 13.30 -15.81 -1.27
N HIS A 131 13.50 -14.48 -1.16
CA HIS A 131 12.78 -13.65 -0.20
C HIS A 131 11.29 -13.57 -0.56
N LEU A 132 10.44 -13.40 0.45
CA LEU A 132 9.00 -13.30 0.25
C LEU A 132 8.63 -12.23 -0.80
N ILE A 133 9.31 -11.08 -0.75
CA ILE A 133 9.06 -9.97 -1.68
C ILE A 133 9.26 -10.37 -3.14
N GLU A 134 10.23 -11.23 -3.44
CA GLU A 134 10.51 -11.74 -4.79
C GLU A 134 9.41 -12.68 -5.29
N THR A 135 8.78 -13.43 -4.39
CA THR A 135 7.68 -14.35 -4.74
C THR A 135 6.36 -13.62 -4.99
N VAL A 136 6.18 -12.43 -4.39
CA VAL A 136 4.95 -11.64 -4.49
C VAL A 136 5.03 -10.63 -5.63
N ARG A 137 6.11 -9.85 -5.72
CA ARG A 137 6.22 -8.73 -6.66
C ARG A 137 6.79 -9.17 -8.01
N LYS A 138 6.33 -8.50 -9.07
CA LYS A 138 6.81 -8.71 -10.44
C LYS A 138 7.90 -7.70 -10.85
N SER A 139 7.85 -6.47 -10.34
CA SER A 139 8.72 -5.36 -10.75
C SER A 139 9.01 -4.41 -9.59
N ASN A 140 10.07 -3.61 -9.73
CA ASN A 140 10.46 -2.54 -8.79
C ASN A 140 9.64 -1.26 -8.97
N ARG A 141 8.39 -1.35 -9.41
CA ARG A 141 7.51 -0.20 -9.52
C ARG A 141 7.39 0.49 -8.16
N GLU A 142 7.66 1.79 -8.10
CA GLU A 142 7.43 2.61 -6.92
C GLU A 142 5.94 2.64 -6.60
N LEU A 143 5.62 2.47 -5.32
CA LEU A 143 4.26 2.65 -4.82
C LEU A 143 4.10 4.15 -4.56
N GLU A 144 3.57 4.88 -5.54
CA GLU A 144 3.07 6.24 -5.33
C GLU A 144 1.85 6.15 -4.41
N MET A 145 2.05 6.38 -3.12
CA MET A 145 0.95 6.64 -2.20
C MET A 145 0.70 8.15 -2.21
N GLU A 146 -0.13 8.60 -3.11
CA GLU A 146 -0.75 9.93 -3.01
C GLU A 146 -1.77 9.89 -1.87
N LEU A 147 -1.43 10.52 -0.75
CA LEU A 147 -2.42 10.88 0.26
C LEU A 147 -2.93 12.28 -0.09
N ASP A 148 -4.08 12.34 -0.74
CA ASP A 148 -4.82 13.58 -0.93
C ASP A 148 -5.52 13.95 0.41
N ILE A 149 -4.81 14.68 1.24
CA ILE A 149 -5.39 15.26 2.46
C ILE A 149 -5.68 16.72 2.17
N SER A 150 -6.93 17.03 1.89
CA SER A 150 -7.46 18.42 1.77
C SER A 150 -6.85 19.28 0.65
N GLY A 151 -6.61 18.74 -0.52
CA GLY A 151 -6.17 19.55 -1.67
C GLY A 151 -4.74 20.07 -1.61
N THR A 152 -3.95 19.68 -0.60
CA THR A 152 -2.52 19.93 -0.55
C THR A 152 -1.82 18.62 -0.90
N LYS A 153 -1.17 18.58 -2.06
CA LYS A 153 -0.27 17.49 -2.42
C LYS A 153 0.93 17.53 -1.48
N ILE A 154 0.89 16.73 -0.44
CA ILE A 154 2.06 16.48 0.37
C ILE A 154 2.88 15.47 -0.41
N GLU A 155 3.92 15.94 -1.08
CA GLU A 155 4.93 15.05 -1.67
C GLU A 155 5.57 14.29 -0.51
N MET A 156 5.22 13.01 -0.39
CA MET A 156 5.80 12.11 0.62
C MET A 156 7.29 11.84 0.40
N ASP A 157 7.92 12.50 -0.57
CA ASP A 157 9.32 12.30 -0.91
C ASP A 157 10.26 12.69 0.23
N GLU A 158 9.94 13.66 1.06
CA GLU A 158 10.79 14.02 2.20
C GLU A 158 10.75 13.00 3.34
N ILE A 159 9.58 12.40 3.58
CA ILE A 159 9.39 11.38 4.64
C ILE A 159 10.01 10.05 4.21
N VAL A 160 9.96 9.81 2.92
CA VAL A 160 10.45 8.60 2.28
C VAL A 160 11.97 8.64 2.09
N THR A 161 12.58 9.82 1.99
CA THR A 161 14.03 9.97 1.79
C THR A 161 14.84 9.51 3.01
N GLN A 162 14.31 9.64 4.23
CA GLN A 162 14.98 9.12 5.43
C GLN A 162 14.96 7.58 5.55
N LYS A 163 14.10 6.89 4.81
CA LYS A 163 14.03 5.41 4.73
C LYS A 163 14.75 4.83 3.50
N LYS A 164 15.52 5.61 2.77
CA LYS A 164 16.22 5.15 1.55
C LYS A 164 17.19 3.99 1.85
N ASP A 165 17.81 3.98 3.02
CA ASP A 165 18.70 2.89 3.45
C ASP A 165 17.95 1.58 3.77
N GLN A 166 16.69 1.65 4.21
CA GLN A 166 15.85 0.46 4.43
C GLN A 166 15.14 -0.03 3.14
N ARG A 167 15.02 0.81 2.11
CA ARG A 167 14.42 0.44 0.82
C ARG A 167 15.33 -0.42 -0.05
N ALA A 168 16.62 -0.40 0.15
CA ALA A 168 17.55 -1.28 -0.56
C ALA A 168 17.23 -2.76 -0.34
N ASP A 169 16.63 -3.11 0.81
CA ASP A 169 16.22 -4.47 1.16
C ASP A 169 14.95 -4.94 0.42
N TYR A 170 14.17 -4.03 -0.18
CA TYR A 170 12.95 -4.35 -0.90
C TYR A 170 13.11 -4.34 -2.43
N SER A 171 14.34 -4.20 -2.94
CA SER A 171 14.59 -4.26 -4.37
C SER A 171 14.50 -5.69 -4.90
N ILE A 172 13.69 -5.87 -5.95
CA ILE A 172 13.50 -7.16 -6.63
C ILE A 172 14.65 -7.38 -7.60
N LYS A 173 15.34 -8.51 -7.46
CA LYS A 173 16.40 -8.96 -8.37
C LYS A 173 15.88 -9.95 -9.41
N VAL A 174 15.00 -10.84 -9.01
CA VAL A 174 14.46 -11.92 -9.84
C VAL A 174 12.99 -11.70 -10.15
N GLY A 175 12.14 -11.58 -9.13
CA GLY A 175 10.71 -11.37 -9.24
C GLY A 175 9.91 -12.64 -9.56
N ARG A 176 8.61 -12.57 -9.26
CA ARG A 176 7.66 -13.69 -9.37
C ARG A 176 7.67 -14.41 -10.72
N GLU A 177 7.83 -13.66 -11.83
CA GLU A 177 7.78 -14.23 -13.17
C GLU A 177 8.98 -15.15 -13.46
N LYS A 178 10.18 -14.73 -13.07
CA LYS A 178 11.37 -15.56 -13.24
C LYS A 178 11.35 -16.77 -12.30
N ILE A 179 10.76 -16.64 -11.10
CA ILE A 179 10.59 -17.76 -10.17
C ILE A 179 9.68 -18.81 -10.81
N THR A 180 8.52 -18.43 -11.33
CA THR A 180 7.59 -19.36 -11.99
C THR A 180 8.19 -19.99 -13.25
N GLN A 181 8.97 -19.24 -14.03
CA GLN A 181 9.74 -19.80 -15.15
C GLN A 181 10.83 -20.78 -14.70
N GLY A 182 11.47 -20.51 -13.57
CA GLY A 182 12.46 -21.40 -12.97
C GLY A 182 11.83 -22.71 -12.53
N ILE A 183 10.66 -22.67 -11.89
CA ILE A 183 9.89 -23.87 -11.51
C ILE A 183 9.57 -24.71 -12.75
N LEU A 184 9.06 -24.07 -13.82
CA LEU A 184 8.76 -24.74 -15.08
C LEU A 184 10.01 -25.43 -15.67
N LYS A 185 11.14 -24.70 -15.74
CA LYS A 185 12.40 -25.25 -16.25
C LYS A 185 12.94 -26.42 -15.42
N GLN A 186 12.70 -26.44 -14.12
CA GLN A 186 13.12 -27.54 -13.26
C GLN A 186 12.19 -28.75 -13.37
N ALA A 187 10.89 -28.54 -13.55
CA ALA A 187 9.89 -29.60 -13.62
C ALA A 187 9.83 -30.28 -15.00
N GLN A 188 9.90 -29.51 -16.10
CA GLN A 188 9.71 -30.01 -17.46
C GLN A 188 10.60 -31.23 -17.82
N PRO A 189 11.93 -31.24 -17.56
CA PRO A 189 12.77 -32.39 -17.95
C PRO A 189 12.39 -33.71 -17.27
N LYS A 190 11.73 -33.60 -16.09
CA LYS A 190 11.23 -34.78 -15.38
C LYS A 190 9.91 -35.26 -15.97
N LEU A 191 9.06 -34.35 -16.43
CA LEU A 191 7.76 -34.63 -17.02
C LEU A 191 7.87 -35.16 -18.49
N ASP A 192 8.91 -34.77 -19.20
CA ASP A 192 9.20 -35.28 -20.56
C ASP A 192 9.30 -36.82 -20.62
N LYS A 193 9.75 -37.45 -19.52
CA LYS A 193 9.83 -38.90 -19.37
C LYS A 193 8.46 -39.58 -19.40
N PHE A 194 7.43 -38.84 -19.02
CA PHE A 194 6.05 -39.28 -18.95
C PHE A 194 5.22 -38.86 -20.16
N GLY A 195 5.82 -38.18 -21.15
CA GLY A 195 5.12 -37.66 -22.32
C GLY A 195 4.19 -36.48 -22.02
N ILE A 196 4.48 -35.76 -20.92
CA ILE A 196 3.72 -34.59 -20.45
C ILE A 196 4.51 -33.31 -20.72
N GLU A 197 3.87 -32.33 -21.33
CA GLU A 197 4.39 -30.97 -21.48
C GLU A 197 3.69 -30.04 -20.49
N LEU A 198 4.48 -29.36 -19.69
CA LEU A 198 4.02 -28.33 -18.78
C LEU A 198 4.04 -26.97 -19.51
N VAL A 199 2.88 -26.37 -19.72
CA VAL A 199 2.77 -25.13 -20.48
C VAL A 199 3.15 -23.92 -19.62
N ASP A 200 2.61 -23.85 -18.40
CA ASP A 200 3.00 -22.86 -17.42
C ASP A 200 2.73 -23.35 -15.99
N VAL A 201 3.41 -22.67 -15.05
CA VAL A 201 3.16 -22.78 -13.61
C VAL A 201 2.92 -21.38 -13.08
N LYS A 202 1.88 -21.21 -12.30
CA LYS A 202 1.52 -19.94 -11.65
C LYS A 202 1.27 -20.14 -10.17
N ILE A 203 1.65 -19.18 -9.40
CA ILE A 203 1.27 -19.11 -8.00
C ILE A 203 -0.12 -18.47 -7.93
N LYS A 204 -1.10 -19.16 -7.41
CA LYS A 204 -2.49 -18.72 -7.30
C LYS A 204 -2.66 -17.75 -6.15
N ARG A 205 -2.16 -18.13 -4.98
CA ARG A 205 -2.28 -17.35 -3.75
C ARG A 205 -1.08 -17.56 -2.84
N ILE A 206 -0.71 -16.48 -2.13
CA ILE A 206 0.28 -16.49 -1.06
C ILE A 206 -0.37 -15.83 0.15
N ASN A 207 -0.43 -16.53 1.28
CA ASN A 207 -0.92 -16.01 2.54
C ASN A 207 0.11 -16.28 3.65
N TYR A 208 0.13 -15.43 4.65
CA TYR A 208 0.84 -15.77 5.89
C TYR A 208 0.13 -16.92 6.61
N VAL A 209 0.92 -17.74 7.29
CA VAL A 209 0.39 -18.69 8.27
C VAL A 209 -0.24 -17.90 9.41
N GLU A 210 -1.29 -18.44 10.03
CA GLU A 210 -2.12 -17.72 11.00
C GLU A 210 -1.30 -17.14 12.15
N ASP A 211 -0.40 -17.92 12.72
CA ASP A 211 0.49 -17.50 13.81
C ASP A 211 1.41 -16.33 13.43
N VAL A 212 1.83 -16.27 12.17
CA VAL A 212 2.69 -15.21 11.63
C VAL A 212 1.87 -13.98 11.27
N ARG A 213 0.65 -14.17 10.76
CA ARG A 213 -0.23 -13.11 10.29
C ARG A 213 -0.52 -12.08 11.39
N ASP A 214 -0.88 -12.55 12.58
CA ASP A 214 -1.23 -11.69 13.70
C ASP A 214 -0.04 -10.87 14.20
N SER A 215 1.15 -11.48 14.22
CA SER A 215 2.40 -10.78 14.52
C SER A 215 2.74 -9.71 13.48
N VAL A 216 2.58 -10.03 12.19
CA VAL A 216 2.83 -9.07 11.10
C VAL A 216 1.82 -7.92 11.14
N TYR A 217 0.54 -8.19 11.36
CA TYR A 217 -0.49 -7.16 11.47
C TYR A 217 -0.26 -6.25 12.67
N SER A 218 0.07 -6.81 13.83
CA SER A 218 0.39 -6.03 15.03
C SER A 218 1.58 -5.09 14.78
N ARG A 219 2.63 -5.58 14.12
CA ARG A 219 3.78 -4.76 13.73
C ARG A 219 3.39 -3.65 12.74
N MET A 220 2.59 -3.97 11.72
CA MET A 220 2.12 -2.97 10.75
C MET A 220 1.26 -1.88 11.41
N ILE A 221 0.41 -2.25 12.37
CA ILE A 221 -0.38 -1.30 13.15
C ILE A 221 0.55 -0.39 13.94
N ALA A 222 1.50 -0.95 14.69
CA ALA A 222 2.47 -0.18 15.47
C ALA A 222 3.31 0.78 14.59
N GLU A 223 3.75 0.34 13.41
CA GLU A 223 4.45 1.20 12.45
C GLU A 223 3.56 2.36 11.96
N ARG A 224 2.28 2.11 11.69
CA ARG A 224 1.34 3.15 11.30
C ARG A 224 1.04 4.13 12.42
N GLU A 225 0.88 3.64 13.64
CA GLU A 225 0.71 4.49 14.84
C GLU A 225 1.94 5.36 15.08
N GLN A 226 3.15 4.82 14.94
CA GLN A 226 4.39 5.59 15.05
C GLN A 226 4.47 6.71 14.00
N ILE A 227 4.11 6.43 12.75
CA ILE A 227 4.08 7.43 11.68
C ILE A 227 3.04 8.51 12.02
N ALA A 228 1.84 8.12 12.44
CA ALA A 228 0.78 9.05 12.80
C ALA A 228 1.17 9.95 13.99
N GLU A 229 1.84 9.39 15.02
CA GLU A 229 2.29 10.19 16.18
C GLU A 229 3.44 11.13 15.82
N LYS A 230 4.33 10.72 14.90
CA LYS A 230 5.35 11.61 14.34
C LYS A 230 4.70 12.85 13.71
N PHE A 231 3.73 12.66 12.81
CA PHE A 231 3.02 13.79 12.17
C PHE A 231 2.25 14.66 13.16
N ARG A 232 1.61 14.05 14.15
CA ARG A 232 0.94 14.82 15.21
C ARG A 232 1.93 15.66 16.02
N SER A 233 3.09 15.09 16.34
CA SER A 233 4.13 15.80 17.09
C SER A 233 4.73 16.95 16.28
N GLU A 234 5.04 16.72 15.01
CA GLU A 234 5.52 17.75 14.07
C GLU A 234 4.49 18.87 13.92
N GLY A 235 3.22 18.54 13.69
CA GLY A 235 2.15 19.53 13.58
C GLY A 235 1.92 20.34 14.87
N ARG A 236 2.04 19.71 16.06
CA ARG A 236 1.99 20.44 17.34
C ARG A 236 3.20 21.36 17.51
N GLY A 237 4.39 20.92 17.09
CA GLY A 237 5.59 21.74 17.10
C GLY A 237 5.44 22.98 16.24
N GLU A 238 5.04 22.81 15.00
CA GLU A 238 4.81 23.90 14.04
C GLU A 238 3.71 24.88 14.52
N ALA A 239 2.61 24.35 15.02
CA ALA A 239 1.56 25.18 15.62
C ALA A 239 2.09 26.01 16.81
N SER A 240 2.94 25.43 17.68
CA SER A 240 3.54 26.14 18.81
C SER A 240 4.52 27.21 18.35
N GLU A 241 5.29 26.98 17.31
CA GLU A 241 6.18 27.96 16.70
C GLU A 241 5.41 29.15 16.14
N ILE A 242 4.36 28.89 15.33
CA ILE A 242 3.49 29.93 14.78
C ILE A 242 2.83 30.77 15.89
N LEU A 243 2.35 30.13 16.97
CA LEU A 243 1.78 30.83 18.13
C LEU A 243 2.84 31.66 18.83
N GLY A 244 4.06 31.17 18.99
CA GLY A 244 5.18 31.90 19.55
C GLY A 244 5.57 33.14 18.74
N GLU A 245 5.64 33.00 17.42
CA GLU A 245 5.91 34.12 16.51
C GLU A 245 4.79 35.17 16.54
N LYS A 246 3.54 34.74 16.52
CA LYS A 246 2.38 35.63 16.67
C LYS A 246 2.45 36.44 17.96
N ASP A 247 2.73 35.80 19.09
CA ASP A 247 2.80 36.48 20.40
C ASP A 247 4.00 37.44 20.46
N LYS A 248 5.14 37.09 19.90
CA LYS A 248 6.31 37.96 19.74
C LYS A 248 5.98 39.20 18.92
N ASP A 249 5.36 39.00 17.76
CA ASP A 249 4.98 40.10 16.88
C ASP A 249 3.92 41.02 17.51
N LEU A 250 2.94 40.45 18.16
CA LEU A 250 1.94 41.21 18.92
C LEU A 250 2.57 42.11 20.00
N LYS A 251 3.48 41.53 20.80
CA LYS A 251 4.21 42.30 21.83
C LYS A 251 5.08 43.40 21.21
N ARG A 252 5.77 43.11 20.09
CA ARG A 252 6.57 44.07 19.38
C ARG A 252 5.74 45.23 18.84
N ILE A 253 4.63 44.96 18.17
CA ILE A 253 3.73 45.96 17.59
C ILE A 253 3.14 46.83 18.69
N THR A 254 2.63 46.19 19.76
CA THR A 254 2.05 46.91 20.93
C THR A 254 3.07 47.80 21.61
N SER A 255 4.29 47.31 21.82
CA SER A 255 5.38 48.10 22.44
C SER A 255 5.80 49.28 21.56
N GLN A 256 5.88 49.07 20.24
CA GLN A 256 6.19 50.15 19.28
C GLN A 256 5.08 51.21 19.27
N ALA A 257 3.82 50.78 19.22
CA ALA A 257 2.67 51.69 19.25
C ALA A 257 2.65 52.52 20.58
N TYR A 258 2.87 51.84 21.72
CA TYR A 258 2.96 52.50 23.00
C TYR A 258 4.10 53.54 23.08
N ARG A 259 5.30 53.14 22.59
CA ARG A 259 6.44 54.07 22.51
C ARG A 259 6.11 55.29 21.66
N THR A 260 5.60 55.09 20.45
CA THR A 260 5.22 56.19 19.56
C THR A 260 4.15 57.11 20.20
N ALA A 261 3.15 56.52 20.86
CA ALA A 261 2.13 57.27 21.59
C ALA A 261 2.75 58.13 22.72
N GLN A 262 3.70 57.57 23.48
CA GLN A 262 4.39 58.32 24.56
C GLN A 262 5.31 59.41 24.00
N GLU A 263 6.01 59.19 22.90
CA GLU A 263 6.80 60.18 22.21
C GLU A 263 5.94 61.35 21.72
N ILE A 264 4.79 61.05 21.06
CA ILE A 264 3.88 62.08 20.59
C ILE A 264 3.28 62.88 21.77
N LYS A 265 2.87 62.19 22.86
CA LYS A 265 2.35 62.85 24.06
C LYS A 265 3.44 63.74 24.72
N GLY A 266 4.66 63.20 24.88
CA GLY A 266 5.78 63.95 25.42
C GLY A 266 6.15 65.21 24.63
N ASP A 267 6.17 65.07 23.29
CA ASP A 267 6.40 66.21 22.38
C ASP A 267 5.27 67.27 22.48
N ALA A 268 4.00 66.78 22.57
CA ALA A 268 2.85 67.68 22.74
C ALA A 268 2.91 68.41 24.08
N ASP A 269 3.18 67.70 25.18
CA ASP A 269 3.32 68.27 26.53
C ASP A 269 4.49 69.26 26.57
N ALA A 270 5.64 68.93 25.99
CA ALA A 270 6.78 69.82 25.89
C ALA A 270 6.47 71.11 25.08
N LYS A 271 5.73 70.97 23.96
CA LYS A 271 5.25 72.12 23.20
C LYS A 271 4.27 72.97 23.98
N ALA A 272 3.29 72.35 24.64
CA ALA A 272 2.31 73.05 25.48
C ALA A 272 3.02 73.80 26.61
N THR A 273 3.94 73.13 27.35
CA THR A 273 4.71 73.70 28.42
C THR A 273 5.54 74.90 27.91
N ARG A 274 6.16 74.81 26.75
CA ARG A 274 6.91 75.89 26.14
C ARG A 274 6.01 77.09 25.82
N ILE A 275 4.86 76.86 25.18
CA ILE A 275 3.93 77.90 24.84
C ILE A 275 3.42 78.59 26.13
N TYR A 276 3.10 77.86 27.16
CA TYR A 276 2.73 78.42 28.46
C TYR A 276 3.86 79.19 29.10
N ALA A 277 5.08 78.64 29.11
CA ALA A 277 6.25 79.34 29.67
C ALA A 277 6.54 80.65 28.93
N GLU A 278 6.45 80.70 27.63
CA GLU A 278 6.63 81.93 26.84
C GLU A 278 5.54 82.93 27.10
N ALA A 279 4.26 82.50 27.11
CA ALA A 279 3.13 83.37 27.38
C ALA A 279 3.14 83.92 28.79
N TYR A 280 3.39 83.13 29.78
CA TYR A 280 3.38 83.54 31.21
C TYR A 280 4.70 84.18 31.60
N GLY A 281 5.79 83.97 30.88
CA GLY A 281 7.02 84.69 31.11
C GLY A 281 7.00 86.18 30.72
N LEU A 282 5.99 86.59 29.93
CA LEU A 282 5.77 88.05 29.65
C LEU A 282 5.34 88.84 30.85
N ASP A 283 4.55 88.30 31.78
CA ASP A 283 4.16 88.88 33.06
C ASP A 283 4.00 87.79 34.15
N PRO A 284 5.07 87.47 34.88
CA PRO A 284 5.07 86.42 35.92
C PRO A 284 4.17 86.71 37.10
N GLU A 285 3.97 87.99 37.42
CA GLU A 285 3.07 88.38 38.53
C GLU A 285 1.63 88.13 38.15
N PHE A 286 1.21 88.55 36.97
CA PHE A 286 -0.13 88.25 36.49
C PHE A 286 -0.43 86.75 36.33
N TYR A 287 0.53 85.96 35.90
CA TYR A 287 0.37 84.53 35.91
C TYR A 287 0.22 83.98 37.32
N SER A 288 1.09 84.37 38.23
CA SER A 288 0.99 83.95 39.65
C SER A 288 -0.36 84.29 40.29
N PHE A 289 -0.87 85.47 39.96
CA PHE A 289 -2.19 85.88 40.40
C PHE A 289 -3.30 85.00 39.84
N THR A 290 -3.38 84.84 38.53
CA THR A 290 -4.43 84.07 37.91
C THR A 290 -4.38 82.61 38.30
N LYS A 291 -3.18 81.99 38.36
CA LYS A 291 -2.97 80.61 38.80
C LYS A 291 -3.34 80.38 40.26
N THR A 292 -3.06 81.31 41.10
CA THR A 292 -3.44 81.25 42.51
C THR A 292 -4.97 81.29 42.68
N LEU A 293 -5.67 82.08 41.88
CA LEU A 293 -7.15 82.11 41.90
C LEU A 293 -7.75 80.80 41.39
N GLU A 294 -7.10 80.21 40.35
CA GLU A 294 -7.51 78.90 39.81
C GLU A 294 -7.32 77.79 40.85
N ILE A 295 -6.19 77.78 41.55
CA ILE A 295 -5.91 76.85 42.64
C ILE A 295 -6.93 77.07 43.84
N TYR A 296 -7.32 78.34 44.11
CA TYR A 296 -8.35 78.57 45.07
C TYR A 296 -9.70 77.94 44.65
N ALA A 297 -10.08 78.10 43.44
CA ALA A 297 -11.31 77.51 42.88
C ALA A 297 -11.33 75.97 42.91
N GLU A 298 -10.19 75.31 42.59
CA GLU A 298 -10.06 73.87 42.60
C GLU A 298 -9.88 73.26 43.99
N SER A 299 -9.18 73.99 44.92
CA SER A 299 -8.85 73.44 46.25
C SER A 299 -9.93 73.74 47.30
N LEU A 300 -10.84 74.67 47.03
CA LEU A 300 -11.94 75.07 47.92
C LEU A 300 -13.29 74.47 47.42
N ASP A 301 -13.37 73.21 47.25
CA ASP A 301 -14.58 72.50 46.86
C ASP A 301 -15.53 72.35 48.08
N GLU A 302 -16.83 72.19 47.84
CA GLU A 302 -17.85 72.01 48.84
C GLU A 302 -17.59 70.80 49.74
N GLY A 303 -16.94 70.99 50.88
CA GLY A 303 -16.61 69.88 51.80
C GLY A 303 -15.16 69.80 52.25
N SER A 304 -14.30 70.72 51.79
CA SER A 304 -12.90 70.79 52.20
C SER A 304 -12.67 71.80 53.28
N ASP A 305 -12.31 71.40 54.51
CA ASP A 305 -11.87 72.28 55.58
C ASP A 305 -10.36 72.55 55.43
N VAL A 306 -10.00 73.76 55.09
CA VAL A 306 -8.60 74.18 54.96
C VAL A 306 -8.20 75.03 56.13
N ILE A 307 -7.25 74.56 56.93
CA ILE A 307 -6.68 75.33 58.04
C ILE A 307 -5.39 76.02 57.54
N LEU A 308 -5.44 77.31 57.42
CA LEU A 308 -4.31 78.10 56.97
C LEU A 308 -3.86 79.11 58.03
N SER A 309 -2.53 79.34 58.16
CA SER A 309 -1.98 80.42 58.97
C SER A 309 -2.23 81.76 58.31
N THR A 310 -2.47 82.77 59.10
CA THR A 310 -2.64 84.15 58.58
C THR A 310 -1.43 84.70 57.84
N ASP A 311 -0.24 84.07 57.98
CA ASP A 311 0.98 84.44 57.30
C ASP A 311 1.28 83.51 56.08
N SER A 312 0.31 82.63 55.70
CA SER A 312 0.45 81.77 54.55
C SER A 312 0.53 82.57 53.25
N GLU A 313 1.46 82.21 52.35
CA GLU A 313 1.56 82.74 51.01
C GLU A 313 0.24 82.55 50.24
N PHE A 314 -0.61 81.61 50.65
CA PHE A 314 -1.92 81.35 50.06
C PHE A 314 -2.80 82.64 50.11
N PHE A 315 -2.70 83.48 51.12
CA PHE A 315 -3.44 84.76 51.21
C PHE A 315 -2.74 85.96 50.59
N LYS A 316 -1.60 85.80 49.92
CA LYS A 316 -0.81 86.88 49.33
C LYS A 316 -1.66 87.89 48.57
N TYR A 317 -2.56 87.48 47.74
CA TYR A 317 -3.44 88.33 46.92
C TYR A 317 -4.73 88.74 47.60
N LEU A 318 -5.12 88.04 48.67
CA LEU A 318 -6.28 88.44 49.47
C LEU A 318 -6.01 89.50 50.52
N LYS A 319 -4.75 89.64 50.94
CA LYS A 319 -4.29 90.70 51.90
C LYS A 319 -4.10 92.09 51.32
N GLY A 320 -4.25 92.23 50.02
CA GLY A 320 -4.03 93.51 49.35
C GLY A 320 -2.60 93.63 48.82
N TYR A 321 -2.44 94.38 47.74
CA TYR A 321 -1.17 94.62 47.07
C TYR A 321 -0.48 95.79 47.86
N ASP A 322 0.46 95.45 48.74
CA ASP A 322 1.35 96.45 49.31
C ASP A 322 2.34 96.86 48.21
N ARG A 323 2.15 98.05 47.67
CA ARG A 323 3.17 98.66 46.76
C ARG A 323 4.38 99.03 47.62
N PRO A 324 5.60 98.71 47.16
CA PRO A 324 6.78 99.17 47.80
C PRO A 324 6.94 100.66 47.75
#